data_4e004b451d3fe398fa9da91648d25da7
#
_entry.id   4e004b451d3fe398fa9da91648d25da7
#
_cell.length_a   1.000
_cell.length_b   1.000
_cell.length_c   1.000
_cell.angle_alpha   90.00
_cell.angle_beta   90.00
_cell.angle_gamma   90.00
#
_symmetry.space_group_name_H-M   'P 1'
#
loop_
_entity.id
_entity.type
_entity.pdbx_description
1 polymer ?
#
loop_
_entity_poly.entity_id
_entity_poly.type
_entity_poly.pdbx_seq_one_letter_code
_entity_poly.pdbx_strand_id
1 'polypeptide(L)'
;MGRTYNQLSLDDRCEIACLSANRSSVRQIAAALDRSPSTISRELRRNRGSQVGYKPNYAQQQMRARRWTGGRLEREPGLRRAVLERLRRGWSPEQIAGRLAREDGRKVISHETIYRFIYAQLRRTTDFNWRRHLPRAKSRRGRRGKRGGSPASFIEGRVSLANRPIEVADRSVPGHWEADLMMFSKYGQAVLTVHERTSRLLLGIRLASKVARGVARHLVRFFAALPQELRQSVTFDNGTEFAGHLALHRLSIETFFCDPHAPWQKGGIENAIGRMRRFIPRKTDLVTLSTVRFRQFVAAYNNTPRKCLDYRTPAESFAQVLHFECESTSRLSPGRQRMCCAAGESYTRVLAAPVARVLPFVSPL
;
A
#
# COMPACT_ATOMS: atom_id res chain seq x y z
N MET A 1 25.81 35.33 -28.22
CA MET A 1 24.60 35.71 -27.41
C MET A 1 23.36 35.27 -28.19
N GLY A 2 22.65 34.23 -27.70
CA GLY A 2 21.42 33.75 -28.33
C GLY A 2 20.28 34.77 -28.14
N ARG A 3 19.62 35.15 -29.23
CA ARG A 3 18.44 36.00 -29.18
C ARG A 3 17.36 35.33 -28.35
N THR A 4 16.92 35.96 -27.26
CA THR A 4 15.76 35.53 -26.45
C THR A 4 14.51 35.55 -27.33
N TYR A 5 14.03 34.38 -27.71
CA TYR A 5 12.85 34.25 -28.56
C TYR A 5 11.60 34.26 -27.67
N ASN A 6 10.84 35.35 -27.70
CA ASN A 6 9.54 35.44 -27.05
C ASN A 6 8.47 34.72 -27.87
N GLN A 7 7.88 33.69 -27.29
CA GLN A 7 6.85 32.89 -27.95
C GLN A 7 5.49 33.60 -27.91
N LEU A 8 4.64 33.28 -28.90
CA LEU A 8 3.26 33.75 -28.90
C LEU A 8 2.49 33.27 -27.69
N SER A 9 1.94 34.18 -26.90
CA SER A 9 1.01 33.94 -25.80
C SER A 9 -0.38 33.48 -26.30
N LEU A 10 -1.30 33.17 -25.39
CA LEU A 10 -2.71 32.96 -25.79
C LEU A 10 -3.35 34.28 -26.27
N ASP A 11 -3.01 35.39 -25.64
CA ASP A 11 -3.52 36.73 -25.97
C ASP A 11 -3.03 37.12 -27.37
N ASP A 12 -1.75 36.96 -27.69
CA ASP A 12 -1.23 37.17 -29.05
C ASP A 12 -2.01 36.32 -30.09
N ARG A 13 -2.39 35.08 -29.74
CA ARG A 13 -3.17 34.21 -30.59
C ARG A 13 -4.62 34.68 -30.76
N CYS A 14 -5.22 35.24 -29.71
CA CYS A 14 -6.54 35.83 -29.79
C CYS A 14 -6.54 37.05 -30.73
N GLU A 15 -5.51 37.87 -30.62
CA GLU A 15 -5.35 39.04 -31.49
C GLU A 15 -5.07 38.66 -32.97
N ILE A 16 -4.23 37.64 -33.20
CA ILE A 16 -4.07 37.05 -34.55
C ILE A 16 -5.42 36.61 -35.13
N ALA A 17 -6.27 35.97 -34.31
CA ALA A 17 -7.60 35.54 -34.78
C ALA A 17 -8.51 36.73 -35.15
N CYS A 18 -8.56 37.76 -34.29
CA CYS A 18 -9.35 38.98 -34.54
C CYS A 18 -8.90 39.69 -35.82
N LEU A 19 -7.60 39.97 -35.94
CA LEU A 19 -7.06 40.64 -37.12
C LEU A 19 -7.18 39.80 -38.39
N SER A 20 -7.00 38.47 -38.29
CA SER A 20 -7.23 37.58 -39.42
C SER A 20 -8.68 37.51 -39.86
N ALA A 21 -9.64 37.58 -38.93
CA ALA A 21 -11.07 37.68 -39.23
C ALA A 21 -11.43 39.01 -39.97
N ASN A 22 -10.74 40.09 -39.61
CA ASN A 22 -10.85 41.40 -40.24
C ASN A 22 -10.05 41.50 -41.58
N ARG A 23 -9.63 40.36 -42.13
CA ARG A 23 -8.88 40.27 -43.41
C ARG A 23 -7.57 41.04 -43.43
N SER A 24 -6.97 41.36 -42.27
CA SER A 24 -5.64 41.97 -42.19
C SER A 24 -4.55 41.06 -42.78
N SER A 25 -3.63 41.64 -43.51
CA SER A 25 -2.49 40.92 -44.09
C SER A 25 -1.51 40.40 -43.01
N VAL A 26 -0.75 39.35 -43.33
CA VAL A 26 0.26 38.83 -42.40
C VAL A 26 1.27 39.90 -41.94
N ARG A 27 1.59 40.87 -42.78
CA ARG A 27 2.47 41.99 -42.42
C ARG A 27 1.82 42.96 -41.43
N GLN A 28 0.55 43.28 -41.61
CA GLN A 28 -0.23 44.13 -40.67
C GLN A 28 -0.38 43.46 -39.31
N ILE A 29 -0.73 42.15 -39.29
CA ILE A 29 -0.79 41.37 -38.04
C ILE A 29 0.57 41.34 -37.33
N ALA A 30 1.63 41.17 -38.08
CA ALA A 30 2.98 41.15 -37.55
C ALA A 30 3.42 42.48 -36.94
N ALA A 31 3.06 43.59 -37.59
CA ALA A 31 3.33 44.92 -37.08
C ALA A 31 2.52 45.22 -35.78
N ALA A 32 1.21 44.87 -35.77
CA ALA A 32 0.37 45.05 -34.59
C ALA A 32 0.87 44.31 -33.34
N LEU A 33 1.45 43.14 -33.52
CA LEU A 33 1.94 42.31 -32.43
C LEU A 33 3.43 42.50 -32.13
N ASP A 34 4.11 43.39 -32.81
CA ASP A 34 5.60 43.52 -32.74
C ASP A 34 6.32 42.15 -32.91
N ARG A 35 5.93 41.44 -33.97
CA ARG A 35 6.48 40.12 -34.33
C ARG A 35 6.95 40.08 -35.78
N SER A 36 7.83 39.16 -36.08
CA SER A 36 8.25 39.01 -37.49
C SER A 36 7.13 38.43 -38.33
N PRO A 37 6.95 38.89 -39.59
CA PRO A 37 5.95 38.34 -40.51
C PRO A 37 6.08 36.82 -40.70
N SER A 38 7.33 36.28 -40.66
CA SER A 38 7.60 34.86 -40.75
C SER A 38 7.06 34.06 -39.55
N THR A 39 6.98 34.69 -38.36
CA THR A 39 6.38 34.07 -37.17
C THR A 39 4.87 33.90 -37.33
N ILE A 40 4.19 34.97 -37.77
CA ILE A 40 2.76 34.97 -37.99
C ILE A 40 2.37 34.01 -39.14
N SER A 41 3.11 34.05 -40.25
CA SER A 41 2.87 33.15 -41.40
C SER A 41 2.98 31.69 -40.95
N ARG A 42 4.04 31.32 -40.19
CA ARG A 42 4.20 29.97 -39.65
C ARG A 42 3.10 29.56 -38.69
N GLU A 43 2.69 30.46 -37.79
CA GLU A 43 1.61 30.20 -36.84
C GLU A 43 0.30 29.92 -37.57
N LEU A 44 -0.11 30.78 -38.52
CA LEU A 44 -1.32 30.59 -39.31
C LEU A 44 -1.26 29.31 -40.14
N ARG A 45 -0.14 29.05 -40.87
CA ARG A 45 0.01 27.85 -41.70
C ARG A 45 -0.06 26.55 -40.90
N ARG A 46 0.48 26.56 -39.66
CA ARG A 46 0.52 25.35 -38.80
C ARG A 46 -0.76 25.05 -38.07
N ASN A 47 -1.57 26.06 -37.81
CA ASN A 47 -2.71 25.97 -36.89
C ASN A 47 -4.06 26.39 -37.50
N ARG A 48 -4.11 26.72 -38.79
CA ARG A 48 -5.35 27.02 -39.51
C ARG A 48 -6.01 25.72 -39.96
N GLY A 49 -7.23 25.46 -39.49
CA GLY A 49 -8.05 24.36 -39.98
C GLY A 49 -8.62 24.64 -41.36
N SER A 50 -8.73 23.62 -42.21
CA SER A 50 -9.26 23.76 -43.58
C SER A 50 -10.68 24.27 -43.64
N GLN A 51 -11.54 23.87 -42.68
CA GLN A 51 -12.96 24.23 -42.65
C GLN A 51 -13.31 25.34 -41.66
N VAL A 52 -12.54 25.53 -40.58
CA VAL A 52 -12.90 26.31 -39.40
C VAL A 52 -12.05 27.57 -39.24
N GLY A 53 -11.02 27.77 -40.10
CA GLY A 53 -10.09 28.88 -39.99
C GLY A 53 -9.11 28.76 -38.82
N TYR A 54 -8.52 29.88 -38.40
CA TYR A 54 -7.59 29.92 -37.28
C TYR A 54 -8.33 30.09 -35.95
N LYS A 55 -8.12 29.19 -34.99
CA LYS A 55 -8.70 29.25 -33.63
C LYS A 55 -7.58 29.29 -32.57
N PRO A 56 -7.56 30.34 -31.71
CA PRO A 56 -6.52 30.56 -30.70
C PRO A 56 -6.32 29.38 -29.76
N ASN A 57 -7.42 28.87 -29.21
CA ASN A 57 -7.38 27.73 -28.28
C ASN A 57 -6.84 26.45 -28.94
N TYR A 58 -7.22 26.20 -30.18
CA TYR A 58 -6.67 25.05 -30.94
C TYR A 58 -5.18 25.23 -31.20
N ALA A 59 -4.76 26.41 -31.64
CA ALA A 59 -3.32 26.73 -31.86
C ALA A 59 -2.51 26.57 -30.56
N GLN A 60 -3.05 27.01 -29.43
CA GLN A 60 -2.44 26.86 -28.12
C GLN A 60 -2.32 25.38 -27.70
N GLN A 61 -3.35 24.58 -27.93
CA GLN A 61 -3.33 23.15 -27.67
C GLN A 61 -2.30 22.43 -28.55
N GLN A 62 -2.25 22.75 -29.84
CA GLN A 62 -1.27 22.20 -30.80
C GLN A 62 0.17 22.58 -30.42
N MET A 63 0.39 23.81 -29.98
CA MET A 63 1.69 24.24 -29.46
C MET A 63 2.12 23.44 -28.25
N ARG A 64 1.21 23.27 -27.27
CA ARG A 64 1.46 22.44 -26.09
C ARG A 64 1.72 20.97 -26.46
N ALA A 65 0.96 20.43 -27.40
CA ALA A 65 1.14 19.06 -27.86
C ALA A 65 2.49 18.87 -28.57
N ARG A 66 2.93 19.80 -29.40
CA ARG A 66 4.26 19.77 -30.09
C ARG A 66 5.43 19.92 -29.11
N ARG A 67 5.23 20.65 -28.01
CA ARG A 67 6.23 20.79 -26.94
C ARG A 67 6.30 19.60 -25.99
N TRP A 68 5.28 18.75 -26.04
CA TRP A 68 5.23 17.63 -25.15
C TRP A 68 6.30 16.58 -25.51
N THR A 69 7.34 16.55 -24.73
CA THR A 69 8.48 15.62 -24.90
C THR A 69 8.26 14.29 -24.18
N GLY A 70 7.03 14.00 -23.78
CA GLY A 70 6.72 12.85 -22.93
C GLY A 70 6.83 13.15 -21.43
N GLY A 71 6.08 12.41 -20.63
CA GLY A 71 6.21 12.46 -19.18
C GLY A 71 7.57 11.88 -18.73
N ARG A 72 7.96 12.18 -17.49
CA ARG A 72 9.24 11.71 -16.93
C ARG A 72 9.42 10.19 -17.06
N LEU A 73 8.36 9.40 -16.83
CA LEU A 73 8.39 7.93 -16.97
C LEU A 73 8.49 7.44 -18.42
N GLU A 74 8.28 8.32 -19.41
CA GLU A 74 8.47 7.98 -20.83
C GLU A 74 9.89 8.27 -21.27
N ARG A 75 10.53 9.27 -20.65
CA ARG A 75 11.91 9.67 -20.95
C ARG A 75 12.97 8.86 -20.20
N GLU A 76 12.63 8.30 -19.03
CA GLU A 76 13.53 7.53 -18.17
C GLU A 76 13.11 6.04 -18.12
N PRO A 77 13.59 5.19 -19.06
CA PRO A 77 13.15 3.79 -19.14
C PRO A 77 13.47 2.96 -17.90
N GLY A 78 14.59 3.22 -17.23
CA GLY A 78 14.96 2.57 -15.97
C GLY A 78 13.98 2.86 -14.84
N LEU A 79 13.65 4.14 -14.62
CA LEU A 79 12.66 4.56 -13.64
C LEU A 79 11.27 4.02 -13.98
N ARG A 80 10.90 4.04 -15.27
CA ARG A 80 9.63 3.44 -15.74
C ARG A 80 9.54 1.96 -15.38
N ARG A 81 10.59 1.18 -15.63
CA ARG A 81 10.66 -0.25 -15.29
C ARG A 81 10.48 -0.47 -13.81
N ALA A 82 11.21 0.27 -12.97
CA ALA A 82 11.13 0.19 -11.51
C ALA A 82 9.73 0.53 -10.99
N VAL A 83 9.05 1.55 -11.55
CA VAL A 83 7.68 1.91 -11.19
C VAL A 83 6.68 0.84 -11.63
N LEU A 84 6.78 0.35 -12.88
CA LEU A 84 5.86 -0.67 -13.40
C LEU A 84 5.95 -1.99 -12.63
N GLU A 85 7.14 -2.42 -12.26
CA GLU A 85 7.34 -3.62 -11.47
C GLU A 85 6.64 -3.51 -10.11
N ARG A 86 6.79 -2.38 -9.42
CA ARG A 86 6.16 -2.12 -8.13
C ARG A 86 4.64 -2.00 -8.25
N LEU A 87 4.12 -1.40 -9.33
CA LEU A 87 2.68 -1.38 -9.65
C LEU A 87 2.13 -2.80 -9.85
N ARG A 88 2.86 -3.68 -10.55
CA ARG A 88 2.48 -5.10 -10.73
C ARG A 88 2.42 -5.85 -9.40
N ARG A 89 3.29 -5.51 -8.45
CA ARG A 89 3.24 -6.02 -7.07
C ARG A 89 2.05 -5.48 -6.26
N GLY A 90 1.24 -4.60 -6.82
CA GLY A 90 0.05 -4.03 -6.18
C GLY A 90 0.32 -2.82 -5.28
N TRP A 91 1.50 -2.21 -5.36
CA TRP A 91 1.82 -1.01 -4.59
C TRP A 91 1.08 0.21 -5.15
N SER A 92 0.66 1.12 -4.27
CA SER A 92 0.07 2.37 -4.70
C SER A 92 1.14 3.35 -5.19
N PRO A 93 0.80 4.34 -6.04
CA PRO A 93 1.71 5.40 -6.45
C PRO A 93 2.41 6.12 -5.28
N GLU A 94 1.69 6.34 -4.16
CA GLU A 94 2.27 6.94 -2.96
C GLU A 94 3.32 6.03 -2.32
N GLN A 95 3.05 4.74 -2.20
CA GLN A 95 4.00 3.75 -1.66
C GLN A 95 5.25 3.64 -2.53
N ILE A 96 5.08 3.67 -3.85
CA ILE A 96 6.20 3.62 -4.81
C ILE A 96 7.07 4.86 -4.69
N ALA A 97 6.46 6.04 -4.71
CA ALA A 97 7.20 7.30 -4.63
C ALA A 97 7.96 7.44 -3.31
N GLY A 98 7.31 7.09 -2.19
CA GLY A 98 7.93 7.14 -0.87
C GLY A 98 9.05 6.11 -0.70
N ARG A 99 8.85 4.88 -1.20
CA ARG A 99 9.89 3.83 -1.12
C ARG A 99 11.11 4.17 -1.98
N LEU A 100 10.91 4.66 -3.20
CA LEU A 100 12.02 5.11 -4.06
C LEU A 100 12.78 6.28 -3.43
N ALA A 101 12.07 7.22 -2.79
CA ALA A 101 12.72 8.32 -2.08
C ALA A 101 13.57 7.83 -0.90
N ARG A 102 13.08 6.81 -0.18
CA ARG A 102 13.82 6.19 0.92
C ARG A 102 15.06 5.42 0.44
N GLU A 103 14.94 4.66 -0.65
CA GLU A 103 16.05 3.88 -1.23
C GLU A 103 17.16 4.77 -1.77
N ASP A 104 16.81 5.90 -2.40
CA ASP A 104 17.75 6.85 -3.04
C ASP A 104 18.21 7.99 -2.12
N GLY A 105 17.64 8.09 -0.90
CA GLY A 105 17.91 9.18 0.04
C GLY A 105 17.36 10.55 -0.37
N ARG A 106 16.73 10.66 -1.54
CA ARG A 106 16.13 11.89 -2.09
C ARG A 106 14.84 11.60 -2.86
N LYS A 107 14.05 12.64 -3.10
CA LYS A 107 12.82 12.53 -3.88
C LYS A 107 13.12 12.19 -5.35
N VAL A 108 12.88 10.94 -5.75
CA VAL A 108 13.07 10.45 -7.12
C VAL A 108 11.90 10.85 -8.02
N ILE A 109 10.67 10.59 -7.59
CA ILE A 109 9.45 10.85 -8.36
C ILE A 109 8.30 11.20 -7.41
N SER A 110 7.34 12.01 -7.89
CA SER A 110 6.11 12.25 -7.14
C SER A 110 5.04 11.20 -7.45
N HIS A 111 4.19 10.89 -6.47
CA HIS A 111 3.04 10.01 -6.69
C HIS A 111 2.09 10.55 -7.76
N GLU A 112 1.95 11.87 -7.86
CA GLU A 112 1.15 12.53 -8.88
C GLU A 112 1.67 12.25 -10.30
N THR A 113 2.98 12.23 -10.50
CA THR A 113 3.59 11.87 -11.80
C THR A 113 3.25 10.43 -12.19
N ILE A 114 3.23 9.51 -11.21
CA ILE A 114 2.84 8.11 -11.45
C ILE A 114 1.34 8.02 -11.77
N TYR A 115 0.47 8.74 -11.05
CA TYR A 115 -0.96 8.81 -11.37
C TYR A 115 -1.20 9.35 -12.78
N ARG A 116 -0.56 10.47 -13.16
CA ARG A 116 -0.67 11.05 -14.51
C ARG A 116 -0.26 10.05 -15.59
N PHE A 117 0.81 9.30 -15.36
CA PHE A 117 1.25 8.26 -16.27
C PHE A 117 0.18 7.16 -16.42
N ILE A 118 -0.37 6.62 -15.31
CA ILE A 118 -1.43 5.60 -15.35
C ILE A 118 -2.66 6.11 -16.12
N TYR A 119 -3.12 7.33 -15.83
CA TYR A 119 -4.28 7.91 -16.53
C TYR A 119 -3.98 8.20 -18.01
N ALA A 120 -2.74 8.57 -18.36
CA ALA A 120 -2.35 8.73 -19.76
C ALA A 120 -2.39 7.38 -20.51
N GLN A 121 -1.93 6.29 -19.89
CA GLN A 121 -2.02 4.95 -20.48
C GLN A 121 -3.48 4.51 -20.66
N LEU A 122 -4.34 4.73 -19.67
CA LEU A 122 -5.79 4.45 -19.77
C LEU A 122 -6.44 5.14 -20.96
N ARG A 123 -6.05 6.39 -21.24
CA ARG A 123 -6.61 7.17 -22.37
C ARG A 123 -6.05 6.72 -23.73
N ARG A 124 -4.77 6.31 -23.76
CA ARG A 124 -4.08 5.94 -25.01
C ARG A 124 -4.40 4.54 -25.49
N THR A 125 -4.49 3.59 -24.55
CA THR A 125 -4.59 2.16 -24.88
C THR A 125 -5.99 1.62 -24.78
N THR A 126 -6.94 2.38 -24.20
CA THR A 126 -8.29 1.91 -23.82
C THR A 126 -8.26 0.63 -22.97
N ASP A 127 -7.07 0.21 -22.51
CA ASP A 127 -6.89 -0.95 -21.65
C ASP A 127 -7.24 -0.61 -20.20
N PHE A 128 -8.44 -1.00 -19.80
CA PHE A 128 -8.96 -0.80 -18.44
C PHE A 128 -8.20 -1.59 -17.36
N ASN A 129 -7.30 -2.50 -17.71
CA ASN A 129 -6.47 -3.21 -16.75
C ASN A 129 -5.56 -2.26 -15.94
N TRP A 130 -5.20 -1.11 -16.48
CA TRP A 130 -4.47 -0.07 -15.76
C TRP A 130 -5.19 0.42 -14.50
N ARG A 131 -6.52 0.31 -14.41
CA ARG A 131 -7.30 0.65 -13.21
C ARG A 131 -6.98 -0.25 -12.02
N ARG A 132 -6.51 -1.49 -12.26
CA ARG A 132 -6.13 -2.42 -11.18
C ARG A 132 -4.94 -1.91 -10.37
N HIS A 133 -4.12 -1.03 -10.92
CA HIS A 133 -3.01 -0.38 -10.25
C HIS A 133 -3.44 0.78 -9.33
N LEU A 134 -4.71 1.20 -9.37
CA LEU A 134 -5.24 2.24 -8.50
C LEU A 134 -5.75 1.63 -7.19
N PRO A 135 -5.49 2.28 -6.01
CA PRO A 135 -5.88 1.75 -4.70
C PRO A 135 -7.38 1.49 -4.52
N ARG A 136 -8.20 2.23 -5.26
CA ARG A 136 -9.67 2.14 -5.22
C ARG A 136 -10.25 1.92 -6.61
N ALA A 137 -10.13 0.71 -7.12
CA ALA A 137 -10.74 0.31 -8.40
C ALA A 137 -12.29 0.26 -8.36
N LYS A 138 -12.95 0.82 -7.33
CA LYS A 138 -14.41 0.74 -7.14
C LYS A 138 -15.13 1.86 -7.89
N SER A 139 -16.11 1.48 -8.71
CA SER A 139 -17.07 2.38 -9.37
C SER A 139 -18.23 2.84 -8.47
N ARG A 140 -18.50 2.20 -7.30
CA ARG A 140 -19.61 2.57 -6.37
C ARG A 140 -19.29 2.23 -4.91
N ARG A 141 -19.75 3.08 -3.95
CA ARG A 141 -19.81 2.78 -2.52
C ARG A 141 -20.97 1.79 -2.25
N GLY A 142 -20.66 0.63 -1.65
CA GLY A 142 -21.69 -0.29 -1.17
C GLY A 142 -22.40 0.25 0.08
N ARG A 143 -23.71 0.01 0.23
CA ARG A 143 -24.49 0.29 1.43
C ARG A 143 -23.98 -0.56 2.61
N ARG A 144 -23.80 0.04 3.78
CA ARG A 144 -23.58 -0.68 5.05
C ARG A 144 -24.91 -1.23 5.53
N GLY A 145 -25.06 -2.56 5.58
CA GLY A 145 -26.16 -3.21 6.30
C GLY A 145 -25.89 -3.23 7.80
N LYS A 146 -26.90 -2.99 8.62
CA LYS A 146 -26.86 -3.23 10.08
C LYS A 146 -26.77 -4.74 10.30
N ARG A 147 -25.81 -5.21 11.11
CA ARG A 147 -25.71 -6.59 11.59
C ARG A 147 -25.91 -6.59 13.10
N GLY A 148 -26.65 -7.58 13.59
CA GLY A 148 -26.86 -7.81 15.00
C GLY A 148 -25.56 -8.16 15.72
N GLY A 149 -25.45 -7.73 16.99
CA GLY A 149 -24.30 -7.99 17.83
C GLY A 149 -24.32 -9.42 18.38
N SER A 150 -23.14 -9.99 18.57
CA SER A 150 -22.95 -11.25 19.29
C SER A 150 -22.95 -10.98 20.80
N PRO A 151 -23.59 -11.84 21.63
CA PRO A 151 -23.61 -11.60 23.08
C PRO A 151 -22.21 -11.79 23.69
N ALA A 152 -21.71 -10.72 24.31
CA ALA A 152 -20.37 -10.69 24.93
C ALA A 152 -20.26 -11.49 26.26
N SER A 153 -21.34 -12.08 26.73
CA SER A 153 -21.46 -12.65 28.07
C SER A 153 -20.88 -14.05 28.27
N PHE A 154 -20.35 -14.68 27.21
CA PHE A 154 -19.91 -16.09 27.25
C PHE A 154 -18.39 -16.31 27.32
N ILE A 155 -17.59 -15.26 27.50
CA ILE A 155 -16.13 -15.40 27.54
C ILE A 155 -15.68 -15.25 28.99
N GLU A 156 -15.29 -16.36 29.61
CA GLU A 156 -14.77 -16.41 30.97
C GLU A 156 -13.43 -15.64 31.07
N GLY A 157 -13.23 -14.89 32.14
CA GLY A 157 -11.99 -14.12 32.38
C GLY A 157 -11.77 -12.97 31.40
N ARG A 158 -12.83 -12.47 30.75
CA ARG A 158 -12.76 -11.35 29.82
C ARG A 158 -12.33 -10.06 30.51
N VAL A 159 -11.22 -9.47 30.07
CA VAL A 159 -10.74 -8.15 30.48
C VAL A 159 -11.05 -7.13 29.39
N SER A 160 -11.72 -6.01 29.77
CA SER A 160 -12.03 -4.94 28.81
C SER A 160 -10.76 -4.27 28.31
N LEU A 161 -10.78 -3.80 27.06
CA LEU A 161 -9.73 -3.00 26.46
C LEU A 161 -9.43 -1.71 27.22
N ALA A 162 -10.39 -1.19 27.99
CA ALA A 162 -10.21 -0.02 28.83
C ALA A 162 -9.13 -0.21 29.92
N ASN A 163 -8.88 -1.45 30.32
CA ASN A 163 -7.86 -1.81 31.32
C ASN A 163 -6.48 -2.04 30.71
N ARG A 164 -6.33 -1.88 29.40
CA ARG A 164 -5.05 -2.06 28.72
C ARG A 164 -4.12 -0.88 29.03
N PRO A 165 -2.81 -1.12 29.27
CA PRO A 165 -1.82 -0.07 29.49
C PRO A 165 -1.83 1.01 28.39
N ILE A 166 -1.66 2.27 28.79
CA ILE A 166 -1.80 3.42 27.87
C ILE A 166 -0.69 3.42 26.79
N GLU A 167 0.50 2.97 27.13
CA GLU A 167 1.65 2.83 26.23
C GLU A 167 1.40 1.87 25.05
N VAL A 168 0.43 0.99 25.18
CA VAL A 168 0.00 0.12 24.09
C VAL A 168 -0.81 0.87 23.04
N ALA A 169 -1.41 2.01 23.42
CA ALA A 169 -2.30 2.77 22.53
C ALA A 169 -1.52 3.50 21.43
N ASP A 170 -0.35 4.07 21.72
CA ASP A 170 0.48 4.83 20.78
C ASP A 170 1.26 3.95 19.79
N ARG A 171 1.32 2.63 20.07
CA ARG A 171 1.99 1.63 19.21
C ARG A 171 3.50 1.84 19.11
N SER A 172 4.11 2.39 20.14
CA SER A 172 5.56 2.59 20.24
C SER A 172 6.28 1.32 20.68
N VAL A 173 5.65 0.54 21.57
CA VAL A 173 6.21 -0.69 22.12
C VAL A 173 5.77 -1.89 21.27
N PRO A 174 6.73 -2.74 20.81
CA PRO A 174 6.41 -3.98 20.11
C PRO A 174 5.88 -5.07 21.08
N GLY A 175 5.37 -6.16 20.52
CA GLY A 175 4.88 -7.29 21.33
C GLY A 175 3.38 -7.24 21.66
N HIS A 176 2.67 -6.23 21.19
CA HIS A 176 1.23 -6.09 21.33
C HIS A 176 0.52 -6.43 20.02
N TRP A 177 -0.38 -7.40 20.10
CA TRP A 177 -1.01 -8.01 18.92
C TRP A 177 -2.52 -7.79 18.90
N GLU A 178 -3.10 -7.80 17.72
CA GLU A 178 -4.54 -7.87 17.47
C GLU A 178 -4.83 -9.17 16.74
N ALA A 179 -5.84 -9.92 17.15
CA ALA A 179 -6.27 -11.15 16.46
C ALA A 179 -7.74 -11.04 16.04
N ASP A 180 -8.05 -11.57 14.85
CA ASP A 180 -9.38 -11.55 14.27
C ASP A 180 -9.54 -12.67 13.23
N LEU A 181 -10.78 -13.04 12.92
CA LEU A 181 -11.08 -14.00 11.88
C LEU A 181 -11.46 -13.33 10.56
N MET A 182 -10.70 -13.60 9.53
CA MET A 182 -11.06 -13.22 8.16
C MET A 182 -12.03 -14.26 7.57
N MET A 183 -13.34 -14.00 7.69
CA MET A 183 -14.42 -14.90 7.27
C MET A 183 -14.61 -14.95 5.75
N PHE A 184 -14.91 -16.11 5.20
CA PHE A 184 -15.23 -16.30 3.78
C PHE A 184 -16.72 -16.58 3.57
N SER A 185 -17.18 -16.51 2.31
CA SER A 185 -18.61 -16.71 1.99
C SER A 185 -19.04 -18.17 2.11
N LYS A 186 -18.13 -19.12 1.88
CA LYS A 186 -18.40 -20.53 2.14
C LYS A 186 -18.44 -20.80 3.65
N TYR A 187 -19.42 -21.56 4.08
CA TYR A 187 -19.64 -21.85 5.48
C TYR A 187 -18.42 -22.53 6.12
N GLY A 188 -18.09 -22.09 7.33
CA GLY A 188 -16.98 -22.68 8.09
C GLY A 188 -15.57 -22.21 7.69
N GLN A 189 -15.38 -21.65 6.51
CA GLN A 189 -14.06 -21.24 6.06
C GLN A 189 -13.63 -19.91 6.71
N ALA A 190 -12.48 -19.93 7.38
CA ALA A 190 -11.89 -18.75 8.01
C ALA A 190 -10.36 -18.80 7.97
N VAL A 191 -9.75 -17.63 8.02
CA VAL A 191 -8.33 -17.44 8.28
C VAL A 191 -8.20 -16.69 9.60
N LEU A 192 -7.50 -17.28 10.56
CA LEU A 192 -7.05 -16.56 11.75
C LEU A 192 -5.97 -15.59 11.31
N THR A 193 -6.19 -14.30 11.55
CA THR A 193 -5.24 -13.23 11.30
C THR A 193 -4.71 -12.71 12.62
N VAL A 194 -3.39 -12.57 12.72
CA VAL A 194 -2.70 -12.02 13.89
C VAL A 194 -1.83 -10.88 13.42
N HIS A 195 -2.04 -9.69 13.94
CA HIS A 195 -1.43 -8.45 13.46
C HIS A 195 -0.65 -7.76 14.58
N GLU A 196 0.63 -7.57 14.39
CA GLU A 196 1.49 -6.84 15.32
C GLU A 196 1.26 -5.32 15.17
N ARG A 197 1.07 -4.61 16.30
CA ARG A 197 0.58 -3.24 16.30
C ARG A 197 1.62 -2.21 15.89
N THR A 198 2.89 -2.43 16.20
CA THR A 198 4.00 -1.50 15.91
C THR A 198 4.51 -1.68 14.49
N SER A 199 4.99 -2.85 14.15
CA SER A 199 5.55 -3.17 12.83
C SER A 199 4.50 -3.36 11.73
N ARG A 200 3.22 -3.53 12.07
CA ARG A 200 2.13 -3.88 11.14
C ARG A 200 2.29 -5.25 10.48
N LEU A 201 3.14 -6.12 11.04
CA LEU A 201 3.30 -7.48 10.55
C LEU A 201 1.97 -8.22 10.64
N LEU A 202 1.62 -8.95 9.59
CA LEU A 202 0.42 -9.78 9.55
C LEU A 202 0.80 -11.24 9.38
N LEU A 203 0.20 -12.09 10.18
CA LEU A 203 0.22 -13.53 10.02
C LEU A 203 -1.16 -14.03 9.65
N GLY A 204 -1.22 -15.07 8.86
CA GLY A 204 -2.46 -15.73 8.47
C GLY A 204 -2.36 -17.22 8.63
N ILE A 205 -3.34 -17.83 9.31
CA ILE A 205 -3.44 -19.27 9.52
C ILE A 205 -4.79 -19.73 9.00
N ARG A 206 -4.81 -20.64 8.02
CA ARG A 206 -6.05 -21.24 7.57
C ARG A 206 -6.59 -22.19 8.65
N LEU A 207 -7.81 -21.97 9.06
CA LEU A 207 -8.46 -22.80 10.08
C LEU A 207 -9.26 -23.94 9.42
N ALA A 208 -9.12 -25.13 9.96
CA ALA A 208 -10.02 -26.25 9.62
C ALA A 208 -11.40 -26.07 10.25
N SER A 209 -11.46 -25.48 11.45
CA SER A 209 -12.70 -25.12 12.12
C SER A 209 -12.50 -23.86 13.00
N LYS A 210 -13.60 -23.21 13.39
CA LYS A 210 -13.62 -22.02 14.25
C LYS A 210 -13.79 -22.35 15.74
N VAL A 211 -13.63 -23.60 16.12
CA VAL A 211 -13.75 -24.03 17.52
C VAL A 211 -12.66 -23.38 18.37
N ALA A 212 -13.04 -22.77 19.48
CA ALA A 212 -12.16 -21.98 20.36
C ALA A 212 -10.87 -22.73 20.75
N ARG A 213 -10.97 -24.02 21.09
CA ARG A 213 -9.81 -24.85 21.43
C ARG A 213 -8.80 -24.95 20.27
N GLY A 214 -9.27 -25.03 19.04
CA GLY A 214 -8.43 -25.07 17.84
C GLY A 214 -7.74 -23.76 17.60
N VAL A 215 -8.46 -22.64 17.71
CA VAL A 215 -7.93 -21.28 17.57
C VAL A 215 -6.88 -21.00 18.63
N ALA A 216 -7.18 -21.31 19.93
CA ALA A 216 -6.24 -21.15 21.03
C ALA A 216 -4.93 -21.95 20.80
N ARG A 217 -5.02 -23.21 20.31
CA ARG A 217 -3.85 -24.04 20.01
C ARG A 217 -2.95 -23.39 18.95
N HIS A 218 -3.53 -22.80 17.90
CA HIS A 218 -2.77 -22.07 16.88
C HIS A 218 -2.07 -20.84 17.43
N LEU A 219 -2.76 -20.07 18.28
CA LEU A 219 -2.20 -18.88 18.94
C LEU A 219 -1.07 -19.27 19.90
N VAL A 220 -1.29 -20.25 20.77
CA VAL A 220 -0.24 -20.76 21.70
C VAL A 220 0.99 -21.21 20.93
N ARG A 221 0.82 -22.04 19.88
CA ARG A 221 1.94 -22.52 19.07
C ARG A 221 2.71 -21.37 18.41
N PHE A 222 2.02 -20.34 17.95
CA PHE A 222 2.65 -19.18 17.35
C PHE A 222 3.43 -18.36 18.39
N PHE A 223 2.77 -17.99 19.50
CA PHE A 223 3.37 -17.12 20.51
C PHE A 223 4.48 -17.82 21.32
N ALA A 224 4.39 -19.14 21.53
CA ALA A 224 5.45 -19.91 22.18
C ALA A 224 6.79 -19.84 21.43
N ALA A 225 6.75 -19.58 20.12
CA ALA A 225 7.94 -19.42 19.30
C ALA A 225 8.56 -18.01 19.35
N LEU A 226 7.91 -17.03 19.99
CA LEU A 226 8.40 -15.65 20.11
C LEU A 226 9.10 -15.41 21.46
N PRO A 227 10.12 -14.52 21.51
CA PRO A 227 10.64 -13.99 22.77
C PRO A 227 9.54 -13.35 23.63
N GLN A 228 9.74 -13.30 24.93
CA GLN A 228 8.72 -12.76 25.84
C GLN A 228 8.41 -11.29 25.57
N GLU A 229 9.40 -10.52 25.21
CA GLU A 229 9.33 -9.09 24.89
C GLU A 229 8.44 -8.82 23.66
N LEU A 230 8.31 -9.80 22.75
CA LEU A 230 7.52 -9.72 21.53
C LEU A 230 6.15 -10.40 21.65
N ARG A 231 5.75 -10.85 22.84
CA ARG A 231 4.45 -11.51 23.09
C ARG A 231 3.79 -11.02 24.38
N GLN A 232 3.64 -9.73 24.53
CA GLN A 232 3.17 -9.12 25.77
C GLN A 232 1.65 -9.19 25.91
N SER A 233 0.90 -8.80 24.89
CA SER A 233 -0.56 -8.86 24.94
C SER A 233 -1.22 -9.15 23.59
N VAL A 234 -2.45 -9.67 23.65
CA VAL A 234 -3.30 -9.89 22.48
C VAL A 234 -4.67 -9.29 22.70
N THR A 235 -5.14 -8.50 21.74
CA THR A 235 -6.48 -7.93 21.73
C THR A 235 -7.40 -8.71 20.80
N PHE A 236 -8.56 -9.12 21.30
CA PHE A 236 -9.59 -9.86 20.57
C PHE A 236 -10.87 -9.04 20.40
N ASP A 237 -11.76 -9.49 19.51
CA ASP A 237 -13.16 -9.14 19.58
C ASP A 237 -13.93 -10.08 20.55
N ASN A 238 -15.24 -9.83 20.68
CA ASN A 238 -16.09 -10.65 21.55
C ASN A 238 -16.60 -11.94 20.84
N GLY A 239 -15.83 -12.49 19.88
CA GLY A 239 -16.17 -13.72 19.19
C GLY A 239 -15.98 -14.95 20.09
N THR A 240 -16.93 -15.87 20.08
CA THR A 240 -16.86 -17.12 20.85
C THR A 240 -15.67 -18.01 20.45
N GLU A 241 -15.12 -17.82 19.28
CA GLU A 241 -13.90 -18.46 18.79
C GLU A 241 -12.66 -18.12 19.62
N PHE A 242 -12.68 -17.03 20.38
CA PHE A 242 -11.59 -16.62 21.27
C PHE A 242 -11.84 -17.00 22.74
N ALA A 243 -12.89 -17.75 23.06
CA ALA A 243 -13.18 -18.19 24.45
C ALA A 243 -12.05 -19.01 25.08
N GLY A 244 -11.16 -19.61 24.27
CA GLY A 244 -9.98 -20.33 24.75
C GLY A 244 -8.76 -19.45 25.06
N HIS A 245 -8.89 -18.13 25.14
CA HIS A 245 -7.79 -17.16 25.31
C HIS A 245 -6.97 -17.36 26.58
N LEU A 246 -7.54 -17.89 27.66
CA LEU A 246 -6.84 -18.18 28.92
C LEU A 246 -5.61 -19.11 28.74
N ALA A 247 -5.60 -19.91 27.67
CA ALA A 247 -4.43 -20.72 27.33
C ALA A 247 -3.17 -19.90 27.05
N LEU A 248 -3.30 -18.62 26.67
CA LEU A 248 -2.19 -17.69 26.41
C LEU A 248 -1.55 -17.18 27.72
N HIS A 249 -2.27 -17.15 28.83
CA HIS A 249 -1.76 -16.71 30.11
C HIS A 249 -0.59 -17.59 30.60
N ARG A 250 -0.55 -18.87 30.18
CA ARG A 250 0.58 -19.79 30.48
C ARG A 250 1.89 -19.34 29.83
N LEU A 251 1.81 -18.45 28.84
CA LEU A 251 2.97 -17.85 28.16
C LEU A 251 3.24 -16.43 28.66
N SER A 252 2.62 -16.01 29.78
CA SER A 252 2.66 -14.65 30.33
C SER A 252 2.16 -13.60 29.33
N ILE A 253 1.12 -13.94 28.56
CA ILE A 253 0.49 -13.03 27.59
C ILE A 253 -0.83 -12.53 28.15
N GLU A 254 -0.97 -11.22 28.28
CA GLU A 254 -2.21 -10.60 28.66
C GLU A 254 -3.23 -10.59 27.52
N THR A 255 -4.50 -10.73 27.84
CA THR A 255 -5.57 -10.78 26.83
C THR A 255 -6.64 -9.74 27.11
N PHE A 256 -6.93 -8.92 26.11
CA PHE A 256 -7.92 -7.85 26.16
C PHE A 256 -9.00 -8.05 25.12
N PHE A 257 -10.20 -7.59 25.44
CA PHE A 257 -11.35 -7.68 24.55
C PHE A 257 -11.92 -6.30 24.26
N CYS A 258 -12.23 -6.07 22.99
CA CYS A 258 -12.90 -4.84 22.57
C CYS A 258 -14.26 -4.69 23.25
N ASP A 259 -14.69 -3.47 23.47
CA ASP A 259 -16.03 -3.21 23.98
C ASP A 259 -17.08 -3.55 22.91
N PRO A 260 -18.27 -3.97 23.33
CA PRO A 260 -19.37 -4.20 22.40
C PRO A 260 -19.64 -2.93 21.58
N HIS A 261 -19.89 -3.10 20.30
CA HIS A 261 -20.20 -2.01 19.36
C HIS A 261 -19.08 -0.97 19.14
N ALA A 262 -17.84 -1.23 19.56
CA ALA A 262 -16.68 -0.35 19.41
C ALA A 262 -15.70 -0.79 18.29
N PRO A 263 -16.10 -0.81 16.99
CA PRO A 263 -15.26 -1.32 15.91
C PRO A 263 -13.96 -0.52 15.71
N TRP A 264 -13.94 0.75 16.13
CA TRP A 264 -12.73 1.60 16.03
C TRP A 264 -11.57 1.10 16.89
N GLN A 265 -11.82 0.29 17.91
CA GLN A 265 -10.81 -0.26 18.82
C GLN A 265 -9.88 -1.28 18.13
N LYS A 266 -10.33 -1.89 17.01
CA LYS A 266 -9.56 -2.86 16.18
C LYS A 266 -9.18 -2.33 14.80
N GLY A 267 -9.13 -1.03 14.61
CA GLY A 267 -8.86 -0.43 13.28
C GLY A 267 -7.58 -0.91 12.61
N GLY A 268 -6.59 -1.39 13.35
CA GLY A 268 -5.34 -1.95 12.84
C GLY A 268 -5.57 -3.22 12.02
N ILE A 269 -6.10 -4.24 12.67
CA ILE A 269 -6.34 -5.54 12.04
C ILE A 269 -7.47 -5.48 11.00
N GLU A 270 -8.51 -4.67 11.20
CA GLU A 270 -9.56 -4.47 10.19
C GLU A 270 -8.99 -3.90 8.88
N ASN A 271 -8.09 -2.93 8.98
CA ASN A 271 -7.38 -2.39 7.82
C ASN A 271 -6.47 -3.45 7.17
N ALA A 272 -5.79 -4.28 7.97
CA ALA A 272 -4.97 -5.37 7.47
C ALA A 272 -5.81 -6.40 6.70
N ILE A 273 -6.93 -6.85 7.28
CA ILE A 273 -7.90 -7.74 6.62
C ILE A 273 -8.44 -7.10 5.34
N GLY A 274 -8.81 -5.81 5.38
CA GLY A 274 -9.27 -5.06 4.21
C GLY A 274 -8.25 -5.03 3.07
N ARG A 275 -6.96 -4.97 3.37
CA ARG A 275 -5.88 -5.07 2.38
C ARG A 275 -5.69 -6.50 1.87
N MET A 276 -5.76 -7.49 2.75
CA MET A 276 -5.68 -8.91 2.35
C MET A 276 -6.84 -9.31 1.42
N ARG A 277 -8.03 -8.68 1.56
CA ARG A 277 -9.18 -8.89 0.67
C ARG A 277 -8.91 -8.51 -0.80
N ARG A 278 -7.87 -7.76 -1.09
CA ARG A 278 -7.42 -7.47 -2.47
C ARG A 278 -6.79 -8.70 -3.12
N PHE A 279 -6.12 -9.54 -2.34
CA PHE A 279 -5.49 -10.78 -2.80
C PHE A 279 -6.44 -11.98 -2.69
N ILE A 280 -7.21 -12.02 -1.59
CA ILE A 280 -8.12 -13.12 -1.27
C ILE A 280 -9.53 -12.53 -1.05
N PRO A 281 -10.31 -12.33 -2.12
CA PRO A 281 -11.68 -11.84 -2.03
C PRO A 281 -12.58 -12.72 -1.15
N ARG A 282 -13.64 -12.16 -0.58
CA ARG A 282 -14.55 -12.88 0.33
C ARG A 282 -15.17 -14.14 -0.28
N LYS A 283 -15.36 -14.16 -1.61
CA LYS A 283 -15.94 -15.28 -2.34
C LYS A 283 -14.94 -16.40 -2.70
N THR A 284 -13.66 -16.23 -2.37
CA THR A 284 -12.63 -17.26 -2.62
C THR A 284 -12.94 -18.50 -1.79
N ASP A 285 -12.82 -19.66 -2.43
CA ASP A 285 -12.84 -20.94 -1.75
C ASP A 285 -11.44 -21.26 -1.23
N LEU A 286 -11.29 -21.35 0.11
CA LEU A 286 -9.99 -21.62 0.72
C LEU A 286 -9.48 -23.05 0.46
N VAL A 287 -10.36 -23.99 0.14
CA VAL A 287 -9.95 -25.38 -0.17
C VAL A 287 -9.17 -25.41 -1.47
N THR A 288 -9.60 -24.66 -2.47
CA THR A 288 -8.94 -24.59 -3.78
C THR A 288 -7.66 -23.75 -3.78
N LEU A 289 -7.47 -22.91 -2.75
CA LEU A 289 -6.29 -22.06 -2.63
C LEU A 289 -5.11 -22.87 -2.09
N SER A 290 -4.06 -23.07 -2.91
CA SER A 290 -2.87 -23.78 -2.45
C SER A 290 -2.19 -23.06 -1.28
N THR A 291 -1.52 -23.83 -0.40
CA THR A 291 -0.78 -23.28 0.75
C THR A 291 0.34 -22.35 0.31
N VAL A 292 1.01 -22.66 -0.79
CA VAL A 292 2.06 -21.81 -1.36
C VAL A 292 1.50 -20.46 -1.77
N ARG A 293 0.39 -20.43 -2.50
CA ARG A 293 -0.24 -19.20 -2.95
C ARG A 293 -0.79 -18.36 -1.79
N PHE A 294 -1.35 -19.01 -0.78
CA PHE A 294 -1.77 -18.32 0.44
C PHE A 294 -0.59 -17.62 1.14
N ARG A 295 0.54 -18.32 1.31
CA ARG A 295 1.76 -17.75 1.89
C ARG A 295 2.30 -16.58 1.05
N GLN A 296 2.27 -16.69 -0.27
CA GLN A 296 2.66 -15.59 -1.16
C GLN A 296 1.81 -14.34 -0.95
N PHE A 297 0.51 -14.46 -0.71
CA PHE A 297 -0.36 -13.31 -0.42
C PHE A 297 -0.03 -12.65 0.92
N VAL A 298 0.22 -13.44 1.97
CA VAL A 298 0.66 -12.92 3.27
C VAL A 298 2.02 -12.23 3.13
N ALA A 299 2.95 -12.83 2.40
CA ALA A 299 4.26 -12.23 2.10
C ALA A 299 4.13 -10.94 1.30
N ALA A 300 3.26 -10.89 0.29
CA ALA A 300 2.99 -9.67 -0.48
C ALA A 300 2.46 -8.54 0.41
N TYR A 301 1.58 -8.86 1.38
CA TYR A 301 1.12 -7.89 2.36
C TYR A 301 2.29 -7.36 3.21
N ASN A 302 3.12 -8.25 3.76
CA ASN A 302 4.23 -7.91 4.66
C ASN A 302 5.39 -7.21 3.93
N ASN A 303 5.54 -7.41 2.62
CA ASN A 303 6.55 -6.74 1.79
C ASN A 303 6.01 -5.48 1.08
N THR A 304 4.82 -5.00 1.45
CA THR A 304 4.27 -3.75 0.92
C THR A 304 4.62 -2.59 1.84
N PRO A 305 5.35 -1.53 1.38
CA PRO A 305 5.74 -0.39 2.20
C PRO A 305 4.56 0.33 2.83
N ARG A 306 4.75 0.86 4.05
CA ARG A 306 3.72 1.61 4.79
C ARG A 306 4.21 3.03 5.08
N LYS A 307 3.40 4.03 4.82
CA LYS A 307 3.71 5.43 5.15
C LYS A 307 3.94 5.62 6.65
N CYS A 308 3.13 4.95 7.50
CA CYS A 308 3.27 4.99 8.96
C CYS A 308 4.54 4.31 9.49
N LEU A 309 5.28 3.59 8.66
CA LEU A 309 6.58 2.99 8.94
C LEU A 309 7.71 3.71 8.17
N ASP A 310 7.49 4.95 7.79
CA ASP A 310 8.41 5.70 6.96
C ASP A 310 8.81 4.91 5.69
N TYR A 311 7.81 4.36 5.02
CA TYR A 311 7.93 3.53 3.81
C TYR A 311 8.82 2.27 3.96
N ARG A 312 9.08 1.82 5.19
CA ARG A 312 9.53 0.45 5.43
C ARG A 312 8.39 -0.53 5.21
N THR A 313 8.73 -1.77 4.95
CA THR A 313 7.74 -2.84 4.94
C THR A 313 7.49 -3.36 6.35
N PRO A 314 6.33 -3.96 6.64
CA PRO A 314 6.09 -4.65 7.90
C PRO A 314 7.16 -5.69 8.24
N ALA A 315 7.63 -6.46 7.25
CA ALA A 315 8.69 -7.45 7.44
C ALA A 315 10.02 -6.83 7.88
N GLU A 316 10.44 -5.73 7.21
CA GLU A 316 11.67 -4.99 7.60
C GLU A 316 11.55 -4.40 9.01
N SER A 317 10.39 -3.80 9.33
CA SER A 317 10.18 -3.20 10.66
C SER A 317 10.19 -4.25 11.76
N PHE A 318 9.58 -5.42 11.54
CA PHE A 318 9.59 -6.49 12.53
C PHE A 318 10.96 -7.14 12.68
N ALA A 319 11.71 -7.32 11.58
CA ALA A 319 13.06 -7.83 11.61
C ALA A 319 13.98 -6.93 12.44
N GLN A 320 13.86 -5.61 12.36
CA GLN A 320 14.63 -4.67 13.19
C GLN A 320 14.37 -4.86 14.68
N VAL A 321 13.11 -5.06 15.07
CA VAL A 321 12.73 -5.32 16.46
C VAL A 321 13.35 -6.63 16.95
N LEU A 322 13.30 -7.71 16.15
CA LEU A 322 13.93 -8.97 16.48
C LEU A 322 15.45 -8.87 16.67
N HIS A 323 16.14 -8.13 15.81
CA HIS A 323 17.60 -7.93 15.92
C HIS A 323 17.97 -7.12 17.15
N PHE A 324 17.23 -6.06 17.46
CA PHE A 324 17.47 -5.23 18.62
C PHE A 324 17.36 -6.03 19.92
N GLU A 325 16.37 -6.90 20.05
CA GLU A 325 16.18 -7.77 21.22
C GLU A 325 17.28 -8.83 21.33
N CYS A 326 17.77 -9.39 20.21
CA CYS A 326 18.90 -10.32 20.23
C CYS A 326 20.20 -9.65 20.69
N GLU A 327 20.45 -8.40 20.34
CA GLU A 327 21.62 -7.63 20.78
C GLU A 327 21.53 -7.20 22.24
N SER A 328 20.35 -6.83 22.73
CA SER A 328 20.14 -6.43 24.13
C SER A 328 20.28 -7.60 25.11
N THR A 329 19.84 -8.79 24.72
CA THR A 329 20.00 -10.02 25.52
C THR A 329 21.43 -10.56 25.49
N SER A 330 22.22 -10.27 24.46
CA SER A 330 23.63 -10.69 24.38
C SER A 330 24.58 -9.98 25.37
N ARG A 331 24.14 -8.87 25.98
CA ARG A 331 24.88 -8.15 27.03
C ARG A 331 24.72 -8.75 28.44
N LEU A 332 23.88 -9.79 28.60
CA LEU A 332 23.58 -10.41 29.88
C LEU A 332 24.07 -11.88 29.89
N SER A 333 25.35 -12.07 30.21
CA SER A 333 26.06 -13.31 30.57
C SER A 333 26.40 -14.36 29.47
N PRO A 334 27.63 -14.95 29.50
CA PRO A 334 28.15 -15.85 28.44
C PRO A 334 27.43 -17.19 28.26
N GLY A 335 26.62 -17.62 29.23
CA GLY A 335 25.87 -18.87 29.17
C GLY A 335 24.63 -18.82 28.28
N ARG A 336 24.02 -17.61 28.09
CA ARG A 336 22.86 -17.41 27.25
C ARG A 336 23.18 -17.13 25.76
N GLN A 337 24.42 -16.75 25.46
CA GLN A 337 24.86 -16.49 24.08
C GLN A 337 24.75 -17.71 23.16
N ARG A 338 25.05 -18.91 23.65
CA ARG A 338 24.93 -20.17 22.84
C ARG A 338 23.47 -20.53 22.55
N MET A 339 22.55 -20.21 23.46
CA MET A 339 21.12 -20.42 23.20
C MET A 339 20.53 -19.38 22.27
N CYS A 340 20.98 -18.12 22.30
CA CYS A 340 20.47 -17.07 21.40
C CYS A 340 20.97 -17.24 19.95
N CYS A 341 22.21 -17.66 19.72
CA CYS A 341 22.71 -17.95 18.37
C CYS A 341 22.03 -19.19 17.77
N ALA A 342 21.83 -20.25 18.56
CA ALA A 342 21.07 -21.41 18.12
C ALA A 342 19.56 -21.11 17.96
N ALA A 343 19.01 -20.22 18.81
CA ALA A 343 17.65 -19.71 18.65
C ALA A 343 17.56 -18.79 17.42
N GLY A 344 18.51 -17.90 17.15
CA GLY A 344 18.53 -17.04 15.97
C GLY A 344 18.47 -17.82 14.67
N GLU A 345 19.21 -18.92 14.55
CA GLU A 345 19.09 -19.84 13.40
C GLU A 345 17.78 -20.63 13.40
N SER A 346 17.23 -20.99 14.56
CA SER A 346 15.94 -21.65 14.70
C SER A 346 14.77 -20.68 14.47
N TYR A 347 14.89 -19.40 14.90
CA TYR A 347 13.91 -18.35 14.67
C TYR A 347 13.88 -17.87 13.22
N THR A 348 15.03 -17.75 12.57
CA THR A 348 15.07 -17.62 11.10
C THR A 348 14.42 -18.84 10.44
N ARG A 349 14.50 -20.04 10.96
CA ARG A 349 13.78 -21.21 10.44
C ARG A 349 12.27 -21.21 10.75
N VAL A 350 11.81 -20.72 11.88
CA VAL A 350 10.37 -20.73 12.27
C VAL A 350 9.61 -19.53 11.70
N LEU A 351 10.21 -18.35 11.64
CA LEU A 351 9.65 -17.18 10.94
C LEU A 351 10.08 -17.15 9.46
N ALA A 352 11.23 -17.74 9.12
CA ALA A 352 11.68 -17.93 7.75
C ALA A 352 11.00 -19.11 7.07
N ALA A 353 10.40 -20.06 7.73
CA ALA A 353 9.54 -21.02 7.04
C ALA A 353 8.32 -20.36 6.35
N PRO A 354 7.65 -19.31 6.89
CA PRO A 354 6.74 -18.47 6.09
C PRO A 354 7.39 -17.28 5.40
N VAL A 355 8.55 -16.77 5.84
CA VAL A 355 9.13 -15.52 5.32
C VAL A 355 10.39 -15.76 4.47
N ALA A 356 11.29 -16.66 4.83
CA ALA A 356 12.57 -16.89 4.13
C ALA A 356 12.53 -17.98 3.05
N ARG A 357 11.56 -18.89 3.05
CA ARG A 357 11.32 -19.76 1.88
C ARG A 357 10.63 -19.04 0.71
N VAL A 358 10.40 -17.74 0.81
CA VAL A 358 9.81 -16.88 -0.24
C VAL A 358 10.84 -15.88 -0.79
N LEU A 359 12.10 -15.96 -0.37
CA LEU A 359 13.21 -15.25 -0.99
C LEU A 359 14.15 -16.23 -1.71
N PRO A 360 13.80 -16.70 -2.92
CA PRO A 360 14.79 -16.85 -3.97
C PRO A 360 14.49 -15.87 -5.10
N PHE A 361 15.53 -15.35 -5.66
CA PHE A 361 15.63 -14.45 -6.81
C PHE A 361 15.68 -12.95 -6.48
N VAL A 362 16.80 -12.56 -5.86
CA VAL A 362 17.59 -11.47 -6.40
C VAL A 362 18.87 -12.13 -6.93
N SER A 363 18.86 -12.53 -8.18
CA SER A 363 20.10 -12.67 -8.95
C SER A 363 20.49 -11.28 -9.43
N PRO A 364 21.78 -10.91 -9.33
CA PRO A 364 22.30 -9.70 -9.91
C PRO A 364 22.43 -9.91 -11.43
N LEU A 365 21.78 -9.04 -12.19
CA LEU A 365 22.26 -8.56 -13.52
C LEU A 365 21.64 -7.20 -13.75
#